data_9f856cef84d03b378f3a34da97bf2e2e
#
_entry.id   9f856cef84d03b378f3a34da97bf2e2e
#
_cell.length_a   1.000
_cell.length_b   1.000
_cell.length_c   1.000
_cell.angle_alpha   90.00
_cell.angle_beta   90.00
_cell.angle_gamma   90.00
#
_symmetry.space_group_name_H-M   'P 1'
#
loop_
_entity.id
_entity.type
_entity.pdbx_description
1 polymer ?
#
loop_
_entity_poly.entity_id
_entity_poly.type
_entity_poly.pdbx_seq_one_letter_code
_entity_poly.pdbx_strand_id
1 'polypeptide(L)'
;MALSLVLLAGAGLLIRNFVKLQTVDLGLDPNNILVARLPLPREQYKSAAAKQQFFEALLPRLHALPGVVAATETSTLPAYSGIGTDIDIPGKTHTERWEAIYQLCSDGYFRTLGLKVLRGRTLSPIEVSTARKVAVINQTFVNKYFPN
;
A
#
# COMPACT_ATOMS: atom_id res chain seq x y z
N MET A 1 23.37 -41.04 -8.65
CA MET A 1 23.48 -40.72 -7.20
C MET A 1 23.73 -39.20 -7.00
N ALA A 2 24.85 -38.63 -7.51
CA ALA A 2 25.14 -37.19 -7.29
C ALA A 2 24.05 -36.22 -7.80
N LEU A 3 23.51 -36.46 -8.99
CA LEU A 3 22.47 -35.62 -9.57
C LEU A 3 21.18 -35.61 -8.73
N SER A 4 20.77 -36.76 -8.22
CA SER A 4 19.58 -36.87 -7.37
C SER A 4 19.75 -36.11 -6.05
N LEU A 5 20.94 -36.07 -5.48
CA LEU A 5 21.25 -35.34 -4.26
C LEU A 5 21.22 -33.81 -4.48
N VAL A 6 21.74 -33.36 -5.61
CA VAL A 6 21.67 -31.93 -6.00
C VAL A 6 20.24 -31.48 -6.22
N LEU A 7 19.42 -32.29 -6.92
CA LEU A 7 18.01 -31.98 -7.14
C LEU A 7 17.22 -31.96 -5.82
N LEU A 8 17.50 -32.90 -4.91
CA LEU A 8 16.83 -32.91 -3.61
C LEU A 8 17.21 -31.70 -2.75
N ALA A 9 18.47 -31.31 -2.74
CA ALA A 9 18.93 -30.10 -2.05
C ALA A 9 18.30 -28.85 -2.64
N GLY A 10 18.25 -28.75 -3.97
CA GLY A 10 17.57 -27.63 -4.68
C GLY A 10 16.09 -27.54 -4.35
N ALA A 11 15.38 -28.67 -4.37
CA ALA A 11 13.97 -28.74 -4.00
C ALA A 11 13.75 -28.32 -2.53
N GLY A 12 14.60 -28.78 -1.62
CA GLY A 12 14.53 -28.38 -0.20
C GLY A 12 14.70 -26.88 0.01
N LEU A 13 15.65 -26.25 -0.71
CA LEU A 13 15.85 -24.79 -0.66
C LEU A 13 14.65 -24.03 -1.22
N LEU A 14 14.06 -24.50 -2.32
CA LEU A 14 12.86 -23.87 -2.90
C LEU A 14 11.66 -23.95 -1.95
N ILE A 15 11.42 -25.12 -1.35
CA ILE A 15 10.35 -25.30 -0.36
C ILE A 15 10.58 -24.38 0.84
N ARG A 16 11.78 -24.33 1.38
CA ARG A 16 12.13 -23.45 2.49
C ARG A 16 11.88 -21.96 2.15
N ASN A 17 12.30 -21.52 0.97
CA ASN A 17 12.08 -20.15 0.53
C ASN A 17 10.58 -19.85 0.33
N PHE A 18 9.82 -20.80 -0.22
CA PHE A 18 8.39 -20.67 -0.39
C PHE A 18 7.66 -20.52 0.95
N VAL A 19 7.96 -21.37 1.92
CA VAL A 19 7.40 -21.27 3.28
C VAL A 19 7.77 -19.93 3.92
N LYS A 20 9.03 -19.50 3.79
CA LYS A 20 9.46 -18.20 4.31
C LYS A 20 8.70 -17.03 3.68
N LEU A 21 8.42 -17.07 2.36
CA LEU A 21 7.64 -16.05 1.68
C LEU A 21 6.18 -16.01 2.17
N GLN A 22 5.58 -17.17 2.48
CA GLN A 22 4.22 -17.23 3.02
C GLN A 22 4.11 -16.73 4.47
N THR A 23 5.20 -16.71 5.21
CA THR A 23 5.24 -16.28 6.62
C THR A 23 5.74 -14.85 6.80
N VAL A 24 5.97 -14.11 5.70
CA VAL A 24 6.36 -12.70 5.79
C VAL A 24 5.22 -11.89 6.39
N ASP A 25 5.50 -11.23 7.50
CA ASP A 25 4.58 -10.26 8.09
C ASP A 25 4.49 -9.03 7.17
N LEU A 26 3.35 -8.88 6.52
CA LEU A 26 3.05 -7.72 5.67
C LEU A 26 2.65 -6.48 6.46
N GLY A 27 2.57 -6.58 7.79
CA GLY A 27 2.12 -5.50 8.67
C GLY A 27 0.62 -5.23 8.59
N LEU A 28 -0.14 -6.12 7.94
CA LEU A 28 -1.60 -6.07 7.85
C LEU A 28 -2.20 -7.44 8.17
N ASP A 29 -3.45 -7.47 8.66
CA ASP A 29 -4.19 -8.71 8.85
C ASP A 29 -5.02 -9.04 7.61
N PRO A 30 -4.63 -10.03 6.80
CA PRO A 30 -5.32 -10.35 5.56
C PRO A 30 -6.64 -11.11 5.77
N ASN A 31 -6.91 -11.64 6.98
CA ASN A 31 -7.97 -12.64 7.18
C ASN A 31 -9.38 -12.10 6.97
N ASN A 32 -9.60 -10.80 7.15
CA ASN A 32 -10.92 -10.16 7.04
C ASN A 32 -10.93 -9.01 6.04
N ILE A 33 -10.03 -9.03 5.06
CA ILE A 33 -9.95 -8.00 4.03
C ILE A 33 -10.50 -8.52 2.72
N LEU A 34 -11.56 -7.89 2.23
CA LEU A 34 -12.06 -8.09 0.88
C LEU A 34 -11.49 -7.01 -0.04
N VAL A 35 -10.86 -7.43 -1.12
CA VAL A 35 -10.30 -6.53 -2.13
C VAL A 35 -11.09 -6.67 -3.42
N ALA A 36 -11.58 -5.55 -3.94
CA ALA A 36 -12.23 -5.47 -5.23
C ALA A 36 -11.48 -4.48 -6.14
N ARG A 37 -11.19 -4.89 -7.36
CA ARG A 37 -10.65 -3.99 -8.38
C ARG A 37 -11.79 -3.38 -9.15
N LEU A 38 -11.85 -2.05 -9.17
CA LEU A 38 -12.91 -1.28 -9.85
C LEU A 38 -12.30 -0.51 -11.05
N PRO A 39 -12.29 -1.12 -12.24
CA PRO A 39 -11.86 -0.41 -13.44
C PRO A 39 -12.95 0.59 -13.85
N LEU A 40 -12.74 1.87 -13.53
CA LEU A 40 -13.68 2.93 -13.93
C LEU A 40 -13.52 3.25 -15.43
N PRO A 41 -14.57 3.13 -16.25
CA PRO A 41 -14.51 3.44 -17.67
C PRO A 41 -14.11 4.89 -17.93
N ARG A 42 -13.06 5.10 -18.72
CA ARG A 42 -12.52 6.44 -18.98
C ARG A 42 -13.52 7.39 -19.62
N GLU A 43 -14.41 6.86 -20.45
CA GLU A 43 -15.45 7.65 -21.12
C GLU A 43 -16.45 8.28 -20.15
N GLN A 44 -16.75 7.57 -19.06
CA GLN A 44 -17.70 8.00 -18.04
C GLN A 44 -17.03 8.81 -16.92
N TYR A 45 -15.78 8.49 -16.58
CA TYR A 45 -15.03 9.10 -15.47
C TYR A 45 -13.81 9.86 -15.99
N LYS A 46 -14.05 10.90 -16.84
CA LYS A 46 -12.99 11.66 -17.51
C LYS A 46 -12.18 12.55 -16.57
N SER A 47 -12.78 13.05 -15.50
CA SER A 47 -12.15 13.98 -14.58
C SER A 47 -11.86 13.35 -13.22
N ALA A 48 -10.91 13.91 -12.49
CA ALA A 48 -10.64 13.54 -11.10
C ALA A 48 -11.88 13.76 -10.22
N ALA A 49 -12.62 14.85 -10.43
CA ALA A 49 -13.86 15.16 -9.71
C ALA A 49 -14.94 14.09 -9.90
N ALA A 50 -15.14 13.58 -11.13
CA ALA A 50 -16.11 12.51 -11.38
C ALA A 50 -15.73 11.20 -10.65
N LYS A 51 -14.44 10.88 -10.58
CA LYS A 51 -13.95 9.72 -9.81
C LYS A 51 -14.14 9.92 -8.31
N GLN A 52 -13.83 11.09 -7.81
CA GLN A 52 -14.03 11.45 -6.40
C GLN A 52 -15.50 11.33 -6.01
N GLN A 53 -16.43 11.92 -6.77
CA GLN A 53 -17.87 11.79 -6.53
C GLN A 53 -18.34 10.32 -6.52
N PHE A 54 -17.78 9.48 -7.40
CA PHE A 54 -18.10 8.06 -7.40
C PHE A 54 -17.73 7.40 -6.07
N PHE A 55 -16.51 7.62 -5.56
CA PHE A 55 -16.08 7.04 -4.31
C PHE A 55 -16.78 7.64 -3.09
N GLU A 56 -17.05 8.95 -3.10
CA GLU A 56 -17.85 9.62 -2.07
C GLU A 56 -19.27 9.05 -1.96
N ALA A 57 -19.85 8.59 -3.08
CA ALA A 57 -21.15 7.91 -3.09
C ALA A 57 -21.04 6.40 -2.73
N LEU A 58 -19.95 5.74 -3.09
CA LEU A 58 -19.75 4.30 -2.89
C LEU A 58 -19.41 3.96 -1.46
N LEU A 59 -18.44 4.66 -0.86
CA LEU A 59 -17.91 4.30 0.46
C LEU A 59 -18.97 4.30 1.57
N PRO A 60 -19.88 5.28 1.67
CA PRO A 60 -20.98 5.23 2.65
C PRO A 60 -21.90 4.02 2.47
N ARG A 61 -22.15 3.61 1.23
CA ARG A 61 -22.95 2.41 0.94
C ARG A 61 -22.28 1.14 1.37
N LEU A 62 -20.96 1.04 1.18
CA LEU A 62 -20.18 -0.10 1.66
C LEU A 62 -20.18 -0.15 3.19
N HIS A 63 -20.02 0.99 3.86
CA HIS A 63 -20.08 1.06 5.33
C HIS A 63 -21.44 0.69 5.91
N ALA A 64 -22.53 0.86 5.15
CA ALA A 64 -23.87 0.48 5.58
C ALA A 64 -24.16 -1.01 5.45
N LEU A 65 -23.30 -1.80 4.82
CA LEU A 65 -23.49 -3.24 4.68
C LEU A 65 -23.23 -3.98 6.01
N PRO A 66 -24.07 -4.96 6.37
CA PRO A 66 -23.84 -5.77 7.57
C PRO A 66 -22.47 -6.46 7.53
N GLY A 67 -21.72 -6.37 8.63
CA GLY A 67 -20.41 -7.01 8.76
C GLY A 67 -19.23 -6.20 8.20
N VAL A 68 -19.47 -5.08 7.51
CA VAL A 68 -18.40 -4.18 7.05
C VAL A 68 -18.01 -3.23 8.19
N VAL A 69 -16.81 -3.39 8.71
CA VAL A 69 -16.26 -2.55 9.78
C VAL A 69 -15.65 -1.27 9.23
N ALA A 70 -14.98 -1.36 8.08
CA ALA A 70 -14.35 -0.23 7.41
C ALA A 70 -14.23 -0.50 5.90
N ALA A 71 -14.21 0.57 5.11
CA ALA A 71 -13.97 0.52 3.68
C ALA A 71 -13.08 1.69 3.27
N THR A 72 -12.25 1.49 2.26
CA THR A 72 -11.32 2.52 1.76
C THR A 72 -11.03 2.29 0.28
N GLU A 73 -10.65 3.33 -0.43
CA GLU A 73 -10.05 3.21 -1.75
C GLU A 73 -8.54 3.43 -1.70
N THR A 74 -7.85 2.78 -2.63
CA THR A 74 -6.41 2.95 -2.81
C THR A 74 -6.03 2.67 -4.26
N SER A 75 -4.94 3.26 -4.72
CA SER A 75 -4.42 3.01 -6.07
C SER A 75 -3.89 1.59 -6.22
N THR A 76 -3.31 1.04 -5.17
CA THR A 76 -2.79 -0.34 -5.13
C THR A 76 -2.81 -0.86 -3.70
N LEU A 77 -2.58 -2.17 -3.54
CA LEU A 77 -2.41 -2.78 -2.23
C LEU A 77 -0.93 -2.84 -1.82
N PRO A 78 -0.65 -2.83 -0.50
CA PRO A 78 0.68 -3.13 0.01
C PRO A 78 1.20 -4.44 -0.58
N ALA A 79 2.51 -4.50 -0.85
CA ALA A 79 3.23 -5.66 -1.39
C ALA A 79 2.88 -6.06 -2.84
N TYR A 80 1.85 -5.49 -3.48
CA TYR A 80 1.53 -5.81 -4.88
C TYR A 80 2.28 -4.95 -5.88
N SER A 81 2.16 -3.64 -5.74
CA SER A 81 2.86 -2.66 -6.57
C SER A 81 2.58 -1.25 -6.04
N GLY A 82 3.27 -0.27 -6.59
CA GLY A 82 3.04 1.14 -6.32
C GLY A 82 3.56 1.95 -7.50
N ILE A 83 3.44 3.25 -7.41
CA ILE A 83 3.95 4.17 -8.42
C ILE A 83 5.38 4.53 -8.03
N GLY A 84 6.36 4.11 -8.84
CA GLY A 84 7.75 4.50 -8.66
C GLY A 84 7.95 5.96 -9.03
N THR A 85 8.69 6.69 -8.23
CA THR A 85 9.05 8.09 -8.51
C THR A 85 10.41 8.43 -7.95
N ASP A 86 11.06 9.37 -8.60
CA ASP A 86 12.24 10.03 -8.02
C ASP A 86 11.79 10.93 -6.89
N ILE A 87 12.59 11.00 -5.84
CA ILE A 87 12.31 11.84 -4.68
C ILE A 87 13.47 12.81 -4.47
N ASP A 88 13.11 13.99 -4.03
CA ASP A 88 14.03 14.99 -3.51
C ASP A 88 13.62 15.35 -2.09
N ILE A 89 14.60 15.41 -1.18
CA ILE A 89 14.36 15.76 0.22
C ILE A 89 15.03 17.11 0.47
N PRO A 90 14.25 18.17 0.69
CA PRO A 90 14.80 19.50 0.94
C PRO A 90 15.84 19.50 2.06
N GLY A 91 16.99 20.12 1.79
CA GLY A 91 18.11 20.20 2.72
C GLY A 91 19.03 18.97 2.76
N LYS A 92 18.79 17.97 1.92
CA LYS A 92 19.70 16.82 1.74
C LYS A 92 20.25 16.79 0.33
N THR A 93 21.58 16.77 0.22
CA THR A 93 22.27 16.58 -1.06
C THR A 93 22.58 15.11 -1.27
N HIS A 94 22.43 14.62 -2.49
CA HIS A 94 22.74 13.25 -2.87
C HIS A 94 23.34 13.20 -4.27
N THR A 95 24.26 12.28 -4.49
CA THR A 95 24.86 12.01 -5.80
C THR A 95 24.19 10.82 -6.49
N GLU A 96 23.50 9.98 -5.72
CA GLU A 96 22.78 8.84 -6.21
C GLU A 96 21.32 9.20 -6.47
N ARG A 97 20.69 8.50 -7.41
CA ARG A 97 19.25 8.61 -7.66
C ARG A 97 18.48 8.06 -6.48
N TRP A 98 17.64 8.89 -5.88
CA TRP A 98 16.75 8.48 -4.82
C TRP A 98 15.36 8.16 -5.39
N GLU A 99 14.89 6.96 -5.11
CA GLU A 99 13.61 6.46 -5.60
C GLU A 99 12.74 5.99 -4.43
N ALA A 100 11.46 6.24 -4.56
CA ALA A 100 10.44 5.71 -3.67
C ALA A 100 9.26 5.15 -4.46
N ILE A 101 8.58 4.19 -3.85
CA ILE A 101 7.29 3.69 -4.32
C ILE A 101 6.23 4.33 -3.44
N TYR A 102 5.24 4.99 -4.04
CA TYR A 102 4.13 5.57 -3.31
C TYR A 102 2.79 5.00 -3.74
N GLN A 103 1.81 5.13 -2.87
CA GLN A 103 0.42 4.74 -3.09
C GLN A 103 -0.48 5.92 -2.74
N LEU A 104 -1.50 6.15 -3.55
CA LEU A 104 -2.56 7.08 -3.22
C LEU A 104 -3.63 6.33 -2.43
N CYS A 105 -4.02 6.87 -1.29
CA CYS A 105 -5.01 6.27 -0.42
C CYS A 105 -5.87 7.33 0.27
N SER A 106 -7.06 6.93 0.70
CA SER A 106 -7.93 7.76 1.52
C SER A 106 -7.51 7.73 3.01
N ASP A 107 -8.14 8.57 3.81
CA ASP A 107 -7.91 8.68 5.25
C ASP A 107 -8.23 7.39 6.02
N GLY A 108 -9.20 6.60 5.54
CA GLY A 108 -9.59 5.31 6.11
C GLY A 108 -8.61 4.16 5.89
N TYR A 109 -7.60 4.33 5.01
CA TYR A 109 -6.70 3.27 4.54
C TYR A 109 -6.00 2.52 5.67
N PHE A 110 -5.34 3.24 6.57
CA PHE A 110 -4.56 2.63 7.67
C PHE A 110 -5.44 1.84 8.63
N ARG A 111 -6.63 2.36 8.93
CA ARG A 111 -7.61 1.67 9.79
C ARG A 111 -8.18 0.43 9.13
N THR A 112 -8.52 0.50 7.85
CA THR A 112 -9.11 -0.63 7.11
C THR A 112 -8.12 -1.79 6.98
N LEU A 113 -6.83 -1.51 6.82
CA LEU A 113 -5.79 -2.52 6.72
C LEU A 113 -5.16 -2.91 8.07
N GLY A 114 -5.58 -2.31 9.17
CA GLY A 114 -4.99 -2.58 10.50
C GLY A 114 -3.54 -2.11 10.62
N LEU A 115 -3.09 -1.18 9.78
CA LEU A 115 -1.71 -0.70 9.78
C LEU A 115 -1.42 0.17 11.01
N LYS A 116 -0.36 -0.17 11.73
CA LYS A 116 0.05 0.57 12.93
C LYS A 116 0.85 1.82 12.57
N VAL A 117 0.46 2.94 13.15
CA VAL A 117 1.23 4.18 13.11
C VAL A 117 2.23 4.17 14.25
N LEU A 118 3.52 4.17 13.93
CA LEU A 118 4.59 4.13 14.93
C LEU A 118 4.86 5.51 15.53
N ARG A 119 4.78 6.56 14.72
CA ARG A 119 5.00 7.97 15.11
C ARG A 119 4.12 8.88 14.28
N GLY A 120 3.70 10.01 14.86
CA GLY A 120 2.88 10.99 14.17
C GLY A 120 1.41 10.58 14.07
N ARG A 121 0.80 10.82 12.93
CA ARG A 121 -0.61 10.55 12.66
C ARG A 121 -0.85 10.10 11.22
N THR A 122 -2.03 9.57 10.95
CA THR A 122 -2.52 9.27 9.60
C THR A 122 -3.00 10.54 8.87
N LEU A 123 -3.42 10.37 7.63
CA LEU A 123 -4.06 11.42 6.84
C LEU A 123 -5.41 11.81 7.46
N SER A 124 -5.75 13.09 7.41
CA SER A 124 -7.07 13.57 7.81
C SER A 124 -8.01 13.69 6.61
N PRO A 125 -9.35 13.60 6.81
CA PRO A 125 -10.32 13.74 5.73
C PRO A 125 -10.14 15.05 4.95
N ILE A 126 -9.85 16.16 5.63
CA ILE A 126 -9.67 17.46 4.99
C ILE A 126 -8.38 17.51 4.14
N GLU A 127 -7.32 16.85 4.55
CA GLU A 127 -6.09 16.77 3.76
C GLU A 127 -6.29 15.96 2.48
N VAL A 128 -7.08 14.89 2.55
CA VAL A 128 -7.44 14.07 1.40
C VAL A 128 -8.37 14.85 0.45
N SER A 129 -9.44 15.44 0.96
CA SER A 129 -10.42 16.17 0.14
C SER A 129 -9.85 17.43 -0.53
N THR A 130 -8.89 18.10 0.13
CA THR A 130 -8.22 19.29 -0.42
C THR A 130 -6.93 18.94 -1.20
N ALA A 131 -6.64 17.65 -1.40
CA ALA A 131 -5.42 17.17 -2.06
C ALA A 131 -4.14 17.82 -1.49
N ARG A 132 -4.09 17.99 -0.17
CA ARG A 132 -2.92 18.56 0.50
C ARG A 132 -1.71 17.62 0.34
N LYS A 133 -0.55 18.18 0.03
CA LYS A 133 0.69 17.42 -0.15
C LYS A 133 1.24 16.96 1.20
N VAL A 134 0.72 15.85 1.70
CA VAL A 134 1.16 15.16 2.92
C VAL A 134 1.42 13.71 2.61
N ALA A 135 2.35 13.08 3.32
CA ALA A 135 2.68 11.69 3.14
C ALA A 135 2.89 11.00 4.49
N VAL A 136 2.51 9.74 4.57
CA VAL A 136 2.91 8.81 5.63
C VAL A 136 3.97 7.91 5.05
N ILE A 137 5.11 7.83 5.71
CA ILE A 137 6.27 7.06 5.25
C ILE A 137 6.48 5.84 6.14
N ASN A 138 6.97 4.75 5.56
CA ASN A 138 7.27 3.53 6.31
C ASN A 138 8.64 3.59 6.99
N GLN A 139 8.89 2.70 7.94
CA GLN A 139 10.14 2.66 8.67
C GLN A 139 11.36 2.41 7.77
N THR A 140 11.20 1.63 6.70
CA THR A 140 12.27 1.39 5.72
C THR A 140 12.71 2.68 5.03
N PHE A 141 11.75 3.53 4.64
CA PHE A 141 12.03 4.85 4.08
C PHE A 141 12.78 5.74 5.09
N VAL A 142 12.33 5.74 6.34
CA VAL A 142 13.00 6.49 7.41
C VAL A 142 14.44 6.02 7.59
N ASN A 143 14.64 4.72 7.71
CA ASN A 143 15.97 4.15 7.90
C ASN A 143 16.92 4.44 6.73
N LYS A 144 16.38 4.47 5.50
CA LYS A 144 17.18 4.71 4.29
C LYS A 144 17.53 6.19 4.11
N TYR A 145 16.59 7.09 4.32
CA TYR A 145 16.75 8.49 3.95
C TYR A 145 16.89 9.43 5.15
N PHE A 146 16.59 8.97 6.36
CA PHE A 146 16.72 9.71 7.61
C PHE A 146 17.47 8.90 8.68
N PRO A 147 18.66 8.34 8.36
CA PRO A 147 19.46 7.69 9.40
C PRO A 147 19.79 8.71 10.49
N ASN A 148 19.69 8.27 11.74
CA ASN A 148 20.09 9.07 12.91
C ASN A 148 21.59 9.28 12.92
#